data_9024e192daa21179a047efcf0564debd
#
_entry.id   9024e192daa21179a047efcf0564debd
#
_cell.length_a   1.000
_cell.length_b   1.000
_cell.length_c   1.000
_cell.angle_alpha   90.00
_cell.angle_beta   90.00
_cell.angle_gamma   90.00
#
_symmetry.space_group_name_H-M   'P 1'
#
loop_
_entity.id
_entity.type
_entity.pdbx_description
1 polymer ?
#
loop_
_entity_poly.entity_id
_entity_poly.type
_entity_poly.pdbx_seq_one_letter_code
_entity_poly.pdbx_strand_id
1 'polypeptide(L)'
;MEIASKIAKAVQDGIHTLYAAEFPLDKIQLQETRPEFEGQLTLVVFPFLKTSRKKPEDTARDLGEYLIAHAPEQVVKYNVVKGFLNLTVNPEAWVKLLQHIQQDPDYGFVPVTDESPLVMIEYSSPNTNKTLHLGHVRNNLLGWALANVMQANGNKVVKTNIVNDRGIHICKSMLAWLKYGNGETPQSSGKKGDHLIGDYYVAFDKHYRQQVKDLVAQGMDEEQAKQEAPLIKEAHEMLVKWEQNDPEVRSLWRKMNEWVYAGFDETYRKLGVGFDKIYYESDTYLEGKAKVEEGLEKGLFYRREDGSVWADLTQEGLDEKLLLRSDGTSVYMTQDIGTAKLRFQDFPIDKMIYVVGNEQNYHFQVLSILLDKLGFKWGKDLVHFSYGMVELPNGKMKSREGTVVDADDLIETMVADARQMSADKVNKLEGISEEEAAEIARIVGMGALKYFILKVDARKNMLFNPEESIDFNGNTGPFIQYTYARIRSILRKAAEQGIAIPAQLPTHIALSEKEISLILHLKGFAQTVRQAGQDYNPSCIANYCYELVKEYNQFYHDFSILREPDEQVKVVRLALSAAVSQVVKNGMGLLGIEVPERM
;
A
#
# COMPACT_ATOMS: atom_id res chain seq x y z
N MET A 1 17.55 9.85 -15.98
CA MET A 1 18.16 9.05 -17.07
C MET A 1 18.92 9.92 -18.08
N GLU A 2 18.41 11.09 -18.44
CA GLU A 2 18.97 11.89 -19.54
C GLU A 2 20.41 12.37 -19.34
N ILE A 3 20.76 12.90 -18.15
CA ILE A 3 22.14 13.39 -17.88
C ILE A 3 23.16 12.26 -17.93
N ALA A 4 22.95 11.18 -17.17
CA ALA A 4 23.87 10.04 -17.14
C ALA A 4 23.98 9.37 -18.52
N SER A 5 22.88 9.25 -19.26
CA SER A 5 22.89 8.68 -20.62
C SER A 5 23.65 9.56 -21.61
N LYS A 6 23.55 10.90 -21.53
CA LYS A 6 24.32 11.82 -22.34
C LYS A 6 25.81 11.74 -22.04
N ILE A 7 26.17 11.67 -20.74
CA ILE A 7 27.57 11.49 -20.33
C ILE A 7 28.10 10.13 -20.79
N ALA A 8 27.32 9.05 -20.62
CA ALA A 8 27.73 7.72 -21.09
C ALA A 8 27.98 7.70 -22.60
N LYS A 9 27.12 8.39 -23.38
CA LYS A 9 27.32 8.54 -24.81
C LYS A 9 28.61 9.31 -25.13
N ALA A 10 28.86 10.42 -24.46
CA ALA A 10 30.10 11.19 -24.59
C ALA A 10 31.35 10.38 -24.21
N VAL A 11 31.25 9.52 -23.18
CA VAL A 11 32.32 8.58 -22.81
C VAL A 11 32.56 7.57 -23.94
N GLN A 12 31.50 7.02 -24.54
CA GLN A 12 31.60 6.09 -25.69
C GLN A 12 32.32 6.76 -26.84
N ASP A 13 31.94 7.99 -27.20
CA ASP A 13 32.57 8.77 -28.26
C ASP A 13 34.04 9.08 -27.93
N GLY A 14 34.34 9.34 -26.65
CA GLY A 14 35.70 9.53 -26.14
C GLY A 14 36.57 8.26 -26.29
N ILE A 15 36.04 7.10 -25.95
CA ILE A 15 36.76 5.81 -26.12
C ILE A 15 37.04 5.57 -27.58
N HIS A 16 36.07 5.82 -28.46
CA HIS A 16 36.28 5.69 -29.90
C HIS A 16 37.38 6.64 -30.41
N THR A 17 37.33 7.90 -30.02
CA THR A 17 38.26 8.93 -30.48
C THR A 17 39.67 8.73 -29.96
N LEU A 18 39.82 8.42 -28.66
CA LEU A 18 41.13 8.32 -28.00
C LEU A 18 41.84 7.00 -28.26
N TYR A 19 41.06 5.91 -28.42
CA TYR A 19 41.61 4.57 -28.44
C TYR A 19 41.23 3.79 -29.71
N ALA A 20 40.53 4.41 -30.67
CA ALA A 20 40.07 3.80 -31.92
C ALA A 20 39.33 2.45 -31.70
N ALA A 21 38.49 2.40 -30.68
CA ALA A 21 37.80 1.19 -30.25
C ALA A 21 36.31 1.41 -30.01
N GLU A 22 35.51 0.43 -30.38
CA GLU A 22 34.08 0.40 -30.07
C GLU A 22 33.87 -0.15 -28.64
N PHE A 23 33.03 0.48 -27.87
CA PHE A 23 32.64 0.01 -26.53
C PHE A 23 31.11 0.07 -26.35
N PRO A 24 30.47 -1.03 -25.91
CA PRO A 24 29.01 -1.08 -25.74
C PRO A 24 28.52 -0.06 -24.70
N LEU A 25 27.48 0.72 -25.06
CA LEU A 25 26.95 1.78 -24.20
C LEU A 25 26.39 1.23 -22.88
N ASP A 26 25.77 0.06 -22.92
CA ASP A 26 25.20 -0.65 -21.77
C ASP A 26 26.24 -1.09 -20.72
N LYS A 27 27.52 -1.13 -21.12
CA LYS A 27 28.66 -1.47 -20.24
C LYS A 27 29.36 -0.25 -19.65
N ILE A 28 28.95 0.97 -20.02
CA ILE A 28 29.45 2.20 -19.41
C ILE A 28 28.68 2.48 -18.14
N GLN A 29 29.33 2.26 -17.00
CA GLN A 29 28.71 2.40 -15.68
C GLN A 29 29.05 3.73 -15.06
N LEU A 30 28.03 4.56 -14.86
CA LEU A 30 28.06 5.76 -14.06
C LEU A 30 27.31 5.51 -12.76
N GLN A 31 27.92 5.85 -11.64
CA GLN A 31 27.33 5.76 -10.30
C GLN A 31 27.41 7.10 -9.59
N GLU A 32 26.66 7.29 -8.54
CA GLU A 32 26.78 8.48 -7.71
C GLU A 32 28.17 8.53 -7.03
N THR A 33 28.75 9.72 -7.01
CA THR A 33 30.03 9.95 -6.33
C THR A 33 29.84 9.84 -4.82
N ARG A 34 30.78 9.16 -4.15
CA ARG A 34 30.73 9.08 -2.67
C ARG A 34 30.88 10.46 -2.05
N PRO A 35 30.21 10.74 -0.92
CA PRO A 35 30.20 12.07 -0.29
C PRO A 35 31.58 12.65 0.06
N GLU A 36 32.57 11.79 0.27
CA GLU A 36 33.94 12.20 0.58
C GLU A 36 34.74 12.70 -0.63
N PHE A 37 34.22 12.58 -1.84
CA PHE A 37 34.90 12.98 -3.08
C PHE A 37 34.12 14.06 -3.82
N GLU A 38 34.85 14.94 -4.49
CA GLU A 38 34.30 16.00 -5.32
C GLU A 38 33.66 15.42 -6.60
N GLY A 39 32.50 15.97 -7.00
CA GLY A 39 31.73 15.55 -8.18
C GLY A 39 30.39 14.93 -7.82
N GLN A 40 29.53 14.70 -8.81
CA GLN A 40 28.21 14.10 -8.62
C GLN A 40 28.08 12.72 -9.24
N LEU A 41 28.86 12.44 -10.30
CA LEU A 41 28.85 11.14 -10.98
C LEU A 41 30.28 10.59 -11.08
N THR A 42 30.41 9.30 -10.82
CA THR A 42 31.69 8.57 -10.93
C THR A 42 31.63 7.58 -12.08
N LEU A 43 32.54 7.69 -13.04
CA LEU A 43 32.76 6.69 -14.08
C LEU A 43 33.77 5.67 -13.60
N VAL A 44 33.41 4.38 -13.68
CA VAL A 44 34.30 3.26 -13.38
C VAL A 44 35.13 2.95 -14.62
N VAL A 45 36.43 3.26 -14.61
CA VAL A 45 37.27 3.12 -15.82
C VAL A 45 37.88 1.74 -16.00
N PHE A 46 37.83 0.86 -15.01
CA PHE A 46 38.46 -0.46 -15.07
C PHE A 46 38.04 -1.31 -16.25
N PRO A 47 36.80 -1.30 -16.76
CA PRO A 47 36.39 -2.02 -17.95
C PRO A 47 37.10 -1.57 -19.22
N PHE A 48 37.63 -0.34 -19.26
CA PHE A 48 38.26 0.26 -20.45
C PHE A 48 39.78 -0.01 -20.54
N LEU A 49 40.41 -0.57 -19.50
CA LEU A 49 41.87 -0.71 -19.44
C LEU A 49 42.44 -1.62 -20.52
N LYS A 50 41.70 -2.65 -20.94
CA LYS A 50 42.12 -3.51 -22.07
C LYS A 50 42.14 -2.74 -23.37
N THR A 51 41.28 -1.76 -23.52
CA THR A 51 41.12 -0.91 -24.70
C THR A 51 42.15 0.21 -24.71
N SER A 52 42.27 0.94 -23.58
CA SER A 52 43.20 2.06 -23.44
C SER A 52 44.67 1.63 -23.40
N ARG A 53 44.96 0.42 -22.89
CA ARG A 53 46.31 -0.09 -22.62
C ARG A 53 47.14 0.83 -21.73
N LYS A 54 46.47 1.59 -20.88
CA LYS A 54 47.05 2.56 -19.92
C LYS A 54 46.72 2.17 -18.50
N LYS A 55 47.35 2.85 -17.52
CA LYS A 55 47.00 2.73 -16.12
C LYS A 55 45.60 3.31 -15.87
N PRO A 56 44.91 2.87 -14.79
CA PRO A 56 43.56 3.37 -14.46
C PRO A 56 43.51 4.90 -14.37
N GLU A 57 44.48 5.49 -13.70
CA GLU A 57 44.53 6.96 -13.49
C GLU A 57 44.76 7.72 -14.80
N ASP A 58 45.59 7.18 -15.71
CA ASP A 58 45.85 7.81 -17.00
C ASP A 58 44.63 7.67 -17.93
N THR A 59 43.96 6.51 -17.92
CA THR A 59 42.72 6.30 -18.67
C THR A 59 41.61 7.23 -18.17
N ALA A 60 41.50 7.40 -16.83
CA ALA A 60 40.53 8.31 -16.22
C ALA A 60 40.85 9.77 -16.62
N ARG A 61 42.11 10.17 -16.63
CA ARG A 61 42.53 11.54 -16.99
C ARG A 61 42.20 11.81 -18.46
N ASP A 62 42.59 10.91 -19.39
CA ASP A 62 42.32 11.05 -20.82
C ASP A 62 40.82 11.27 -21.07
N LEU A 63 39.98 10.42 -20.48
CA LEU A 63 38.52 10.53 -20.62
C LEU A 63 37.97 11.81 -19.96
N GLY A 64 38.51 12.22 -18.80
CA GLY A 64 38.13 13.46 -18.14
C GLY A 64 38.43 14.69 -18.98
N GLU A 65 39.66 14.78 -19.57
CA GLU A 65 40.06 15.84 -20.48
C GLU A 65 39.19 15.85 -21.75
N TYR A 66 38.92 14.68 -22.32
CA TYR A 66 38.03 14.57 -23.47
C TYR A 66 36.62 15.09 -23.16
N LEU A 67 36.03 14.70 -22.03
CA LEU A 67 34.68 15.11 -21.63
C LEU A 67 34.58 16.62 -21.45
N ILE A 68 35.57 17.27 -20.80
CA ILE A 68 35.57 18.73 -20.66
C ILE A 68 35.66 19.42 -22.02
N ALA A 69 36.49 18.90 -22.93
CA ALA A 69 36.69 19.52 -24.23
C ALA A 69 35.52 19.32 -25.19
N HIS A 70 34.83 18.15 -25.15
CA HIS A 70 33.84 17.75 -26.15
C HIS A 70 32.39 17.64 -25.61
N ALA A 71 32.21 17.68 -24.28
CA ALA A 71 30.91 17.59 -23.65
C ALA A 71 30.73 18.65 -22.51
N PRO A 72 31.09 19.93 -22.73
CA PRO A 72 31.05 20.97 -21.69
C PRO A 72 29.62 21.26 -21.19
N GLU A 73 28.60 20.96 -21.99
CA GLU A 73 27.21 21.06 -21.56
C GLU A 73 26.82 20.02 -20.49
N GLN A 74 27.56 18.93 -20.38
CA GLN A 74 27.33 17.86 -19.43
C GLN A 74 28.30 17.90 -18.25
N VAL A 75 29.61 18.12 -18.50
CA VAL A 75 30.70 18.01 -17.52
C VAL A 75 31.55 19.27 -17.55
N VAL A 76 31.74 19.91 -16.39
CA VAL A 76 32.53 21.14 -16.26
C VAL A 76 33.85 20.92 -15.53
N LYS A 77 33.99 19.87 -14.74
CA LYS A 77 35.18 19.54 -13.97
C LYS A 77 35.29 18.05 -13.75
N TYR A 78 36.49 17.52 -13.57
CA TYR A 78 36.70 16.15 -13.14
C TYR A 78 37.78 16.05 -12.07
N ASN A 79 37.74 14.96 -11.32
CA ASN A 79 38.72 14.55 -10.33
C ASN A 79 38.99 13.05 -10.46
N VAL A 80 40.27 12.65 -10.39
CA VAL A 80 40.66 11.24 -10.48
C VAL A 80 41.15 10.74 -9.14
N VAL A 81 40.53 9.71 -8.62
CA VAL A 81 40.89 9.06 -7.36
C VAL A 81 41.04 7.57 -7.56
N LYS A 82 42.25 7.02 -7.51
CA LYS A 82 42.56 5.59 -7.62
C LYS A 82 41.87 4.91 -8.82
N GLY A 83 41.89 5.59 -9.97
CA GLY A 83 41.26 5.06 -11.21
C GLY A 83 39.75 5.21 -11.30
N PHE A 84 39.11 5.91 -10.37
CA PHE A 84 37.71 6.38 -10.48
C PHE A 84 37.71 7.81 -11.01
N LEU A 85 36.93 8.04 -12.06
CA LEU A 85 36.77 9.37 -12.65
C LEU A 85 35.49 10.02 -12.09
N ASN A 86 35.66 10.94 -11.15
CA ASN A 86 34.57 11.70 -10.58
C ASN A 86 34.31 12.95 -11.43
N LEU A 87 33.07 13.13 -11.85
CA LEU A 87 32.63 14.16 -12.78
C LEU A 87 31.76 15.19 -12.05
N THR A 88 32.09 16.46 -12.24
CA THR A 88 31.24 17.59 -11.85
C THR A 88 30.33 17.91 -13.03
N VAL A 89 29.04 17.65 -12.86
CA VAL A 89 28.00 17.91 -13.87
C VAL A 89 27.77 19.41 -14.01
N ASN A 90 27.51 19.86 -15.21
CA ASN A 90 27.21 21.28 -15.48
C ASN A 90 25.94 21.71 -14.69
N PRO A 91 26.01 22.79 -13.89
CA PRO A 91 24.87 23.30 -13.13
C PRO A 91 23.60 23.54 -13.97
N GLU A 92 23.74 23.95 -15.23
CA GLU A 92 22.59 24.11 -16.14
C GLU A 92 21.79 22.80 -16.33
N ALA A 93 22.48 21.67 -16.36
CA ALA A 93 21.81 20.37 -16.49
C ALA A 93 20.93 20.05 -15.29
N TRP A 94 21.32 20.46 -14.09
CA TRP A 94 20.51 20.30 -12.88
C TRP A 94 19.31 21.23 -12.88
N VAL A 95 19.47 22.48 -13.30
CA VAL A 95 18.35 23.42 -13.40
C VAL A 95 17.33 22.94 -14.44
N LYS A 96 17.79 22.44 -15.60
CA LYS A 96 16.91 21.87 -16.63
C LYS A 96 16.15 20.62 -16.10
N LEU A 97 16.82 19.78 -15.31
CA LEU A 97 16.18 18.62 -14.66
C LEU A 97 15.14 19.08 -13.63
N LEU A 98 15.47 20.06 -12.80
CA LEU A 98 14.52 20.64 -11.84
C LEU A 98 13.29 21.21 -12.54
N GLN A 99 13.48 21.97 -13.62
CA GLN A 99 12.38 22.51 -14.41
C GLN A 99 11.47 21.41 -14.97
N HIS A 100 12.06 20.34 -15.51
CA HIS A 100 11.30 19.19 -15.99
C HIS A 100 10.45 18.56 -14.87
N ILE A 101 11.06 18.29 -13.70
CA ILE A 101 10.35 17.72 -12.55
C ILE A 101 9.21 18.63 -12.08
N GLN A 102 9.46 19.94 -12.00
CA GLN A 102 8.49 20.91 -11.49
C GLN A 102 7.32 21.13 -12.46
N GLN A 103 7.52 20.94 -13.76
CA GLN A 103 6.51 21.12 -14.80
C GLN A 103 5.69 19.85 -15.09
N ASP A 104 6.14 18.69 -14.61
CA ASP A 104 5.43 17.42 -14.80
C ASP A 104 4.64 17.07 -13.52
N PRO A 105 3.31 17.31 -13.49
CA PRO A 105 2.50 17.02 -12.30
C PRO A 105 2.47 15.53 -11.92
N ASP A 106 2.70 14.65 -12.89
CA ASP A 106 2.70 13.21 -12.72
C ASP A 106 4.13 12.64 -12.71
N TYR A 107 5.13 13.48 -12.41
CA TYR A 107 6.53 13.07 -12.39
C TYR A 107 6.73 11.79 -11.58
N GLY A 108 7.36 10.82 -12.20
CA GLY A 108 7.64 9.51 -11.63
C GLY A 108 6.60 8.43 -11.92
N PHE A 109 5.45 8.80 -12.51
CA PHE A 109 4.39 7.86 -12.87
C PHE A 109 4.50 7.42 -14.34
N VAL A 110 4.08 6.20 -14.61
CA VAL A 110 3.92 5.66 -15.95
C VAL A 110 2.44 5.78 -16.34
N PRO A 111 2.12 6.40 -17.46
CA PRO A 111 0.73 6.52 -17.92
C PRO A 111 0.07 5.16 -18.14
N VAL A 112 -1.18 5.03 -17.73
CA VAL A 112 -2.03 3.88 -18.08
C VAL A 112 -2.55 4.08 -19.50
N THR A 113 -2.46 3.05 -20.35
CA THR A 113 -2.90 3.04 -21.74
C THR A 113 -3.90 1.91 -21.97
N ASP A 114 -4.49 1.83 -23.17
CA ASP A 114 -5.40 0.74 -23.53
C ASP A 114 -4.70 -0.62 -23.56
N GLU A 115 -3.39 -0.66 -23.81
CA GLU A 115 -2.56 -1.86 -23.84
C GLU A 115 -1.98 -2.23 -22.45
N SER A 116 -2.20 -1.41 -21.44
CA SER A 116 -1.70 -1.66 -20.09
C SER A 116 -2.30 -2.94 -19.51
N PRO A 117 -1.49 -3.80 -18.85
CA PRO A 117 -1.98 -5.02 -18.23
C PRO A 117 -2.96 -4.70 -17.09
N LEU A 118 -3.95 -5.60 -16.92
CA LEU A 118 -4.94 -5.48 -15.87
C LEU A 118 -4.52 -6.28 -14.64
N VAL A 119 -4.36 -5.59 -13.53
CA VAL A 119 -4.05 -6.17 -12.23
C VAL A 119 -5.29 -6.07 -11.34
N MET A 120 -5.78 -7.20 -10.85
CA MET A 120 -6.83 -7.23 -9.83
C MET A 120 -6.20 -7.42 -8.46
N ILE A 121 -6.62 -6.60 -7.49
CA ILE A 121 -6.11 -6.64 -6.11
C ILE A 121 -7.27 -6.83 -5.15
N GLU A 122 -7.24 -7.94 -4.41
CA GLU A 122 -8.19 -8.22 -3.33
C GLU A 122 -7.63 -7.81 -2.00
N TYR A 123 -8.43 -7.09 -1.22
CA TYR A 123 -8.14 -6.77 0.19
C TYR A 123 -9.43 -6.59 0.99
N SER A 124 -9.30 -6.45 2.31
CA SER A 124 -10.35 -6.36 3.33
C SER A 124 -10.95 -7.70 3.76
N SER A 125 -11.74 -8.37 2.95
CA SER A 125 -12.34 -9.69 3.20
C SER A 125 -13.00 -9.85 4.59
N PRO A 126 -13.96 -8.95 4.95
CA PRO A 126 -14.57 -8.94 6.29
C PRO A 126 -15.65 -10.00 6.45
N ASN A 127 -15.90 -10.39 7.71
CA ASN A 127 -17.06 -11.22 8.06
C ASN A 127 -18.19 -10.33 8.61
N THR A 128 -19.42 -10.56 8.18
CA THR A 128 -20.57 -9.70 8.54
C THR A 128 -21.14 -9.93 9.95
N ASN A 129 -20.47 -10.71 10.79
CA ASN A 129 -20.86 -10.94 12.18
C ASN A 129 -20.07 -10.08 13.18
N LYS A 130 -19.18 -9.19 12.72
CA LYS A 130 -18.35 -8.35 13.59
C LYS A 130 -17.90 -7.08 12.87
N THR A 131 -17.44 -6.10 13.65
CA THR A 131 -16.88 -4.84 13.15
C THR A 131 -15.50 -5.02 12.51
N LEU A 132 -15.07 -4.03 11.75
CA LEU A 132 -13.68 -3.93 11.31
C LEU A 132 -12.79 -3.56 12.51
N HIS A 133 -11.55 -4.02 12.50
CA HIS A 133 -10.59 -3.79 13.58
C HIS A 133 -9.21 -3.42 13.02
N LEU A 134 -8.25 -3.08 13.88
CA LEU A 134 -6.90 -2.65 13.49
C LEU A 134 -6.24 -3.59 12.46
N GLY A 135 -6.47 -4.91 12.54
CA GLY A 135 -5.97 -5.86 11.53
C GLY A 135 -6.58 -5.61 10.15
N HIS A 136 -7.89 -5.31 10.08
CA HIS A 136 -8.54 -4.91 8.83
C HIS A 136 -8.04 -3.54 8.35
N VAL A 137 -7.81 -2.59 9.26
CA VAL A 137 -7.22 -1.29 8.91
C VAL A 137 -5.88 -1.49 8.19
N ARG A 138 -4.98 -2.31 8.76
CA ARG A 138 -3.69 -2.62 8.13
C ARG A 138 -3.87 -3.25 6.75
N ASN A 139 -4.74 -4.24 6.63
CA ASN A 139 -5.03 -4.91 5.37
C ASN A 139 -5.53 -3.93 4.30
N ASN A 140 -6.53 -3.11 4.66
CA ASN A 140 -7.12 -2.11 3.77
C ASN A 140 -6.10 -1.07 3.29
N LEU A 141 -5.26 -0.57 4.19
CA LEU A 141 -4.25 0.43 3.85
C LEU A 141 -3.15 -0.15 2.95
N LEU A 142 -2.70 -1.38 3.21
CA LEU A 142 -1.73 -2.07 2.37
C LEU A 142 -2.29 -2.34 0.97
N GLY A 143 -3.53 -2.83 0.88
CA GLY A 143 -4.20 -3.11 -0.40
C GLY A 143 -4.42 -1.86 -1.23
N TRP A 144 -4.90 -0.78 -0.59
CA TRP A 144 -5.10 0.51 -1.24
C TRP A 144 -3.80 1.12 -1.75
N ALA A 145 -2.76 1.18 -0.90
CA ALA A 145 -1.46 1.71 -1.30
C ALA A 145 -0.83 0.88 -2.43
N LEU A 146 -0.91 -0.45 -2.36
CA LEU A 146 -0.44 -1.32 -3.44
C LEU A 146 -1.18 -1.05 -4.75
N ALA A 147 -2.50 -0.88 -4.70
CA ALA A 147 -3.31 -0.55 -5.88
C ALA A 147 -2.85 0.76 -6.54
N ASN A 148 -2.63 1.81 -5.76
CA ASN A 148 -2.14 3.09 -6.24
C ASN A 148 -0.71 2.97 -6.83
N VAL A 149 0.18 2.23 -6.17
CA VAL A 149 1.54 1.99 -6.66
C VAL A 149 1.53 1.21 -7.98
N MET A 150 0.68 0.18 -8.11
CA MET A 150 0.54 -0.57 -9.36
C MET A 150 0.00 0.32 -10.49
N GLN A 151 -0.98 1.18 -10.21
CA GLN A 151 -1.51 2.12 -11.18
C GLN A 151 -0.44 3.14 -11.61
N ALA A 152 0.35 3.69 -10.67
CA ALA A 152 1.45 4.61 -10.97
C ALA A 152 2.58 3.95 -11.77
N ASN A 153 2.64 2.62 -11.82
CA ASN A 153 3.52 1.82 -12.66
C ASN A 153 2.90 1.45 -14.03
N GLY A 154 1.81 2.11 -14.43
CA GLY A 154 1.21 1.95 -15.74
C GLY A 154 0.28 0.74 -15.88
N ASN A 155 -0.19 0.13 -14.78
CA ASN A 155 -1.17 -0.94 -14.85
C ASN A 155 -2.60 -0.39 -14.77
N LYS A 156 -3.54 -1.03 -15.46
CA LYS A 156 -4.97 -0.93 -15.13
C LYS A 156 -5.17 -1.68 -13.83
N VAL A 157 -5.92 -1.12 -12.88
CA VAL A 157 -6.13 -1.74 -11.58
C VAL A 157 -7.62 -1.88 -11.29
N VAL A 158 -8.03 -3.08 -10.88
CA VAL A 158 -9.35 -3.36 -10.32
C VAL A 158 -9.18 -3.74 -8.85
N LYS A 159 -9.76 -2.93 -7.96
CA LYS A 159 -9.80 -3.19 -6.52
C LYS A 159 -11.03 -4.00 -6.19
N THR A 160 -10.84 -5.13 -5.51
CA THR A 160 -11.93 -6.03 -5.17
C THR A 160 -11.88 -6.45 -3.70
N ASN A 161 -13.02 -6.90 -3.23
CA ASN A 161 -13.24 -7.41 -1.88
C ASN A 161 -14.12 -8.66 -1.98
N ILE A 162 -13.95 -9.60 -1.06
CA ILE A 162 -14.92 -10.66 -0.82
C ILE A 162 -15.50 -10.51 0.58
N VAL A 163 -16.82 -10.39 0.67
CA VAL A 163 -17.54 -10.26 1.93
C VAL A 163 -18.05 -11.63 2.35
N ASN A 164 -17.63 -12.07 3.53
CA ASN A 164 -18.05 -13.34 4.11
C ASN A 164 -19.39 -13.13 4.85
N ASP A 165 -20.48 -13.25 4.11
CA ASP A 165 -21.84 -12.92 4.55
C ASP A 165 -22.73 -14.14 4.82
N ARG A 166 -22.14 -15.35 4.82
CA ARG A 166 -22.85 -16.61 5.08
C ARG A 166 -22.14 -17.49 6.11
N GLY A 167 -22.81 -18.54 6.54
CA GLY A 167 -22.25 -19.56 7.43
C GLY A 167 -22.74 -19.45 8.87
N ILE A 168 -22.27 -20.37 9.71
CA ILE A 168 -22.76 -20.54 11.07
C ILE A 168 -22.58 -19.29 11.94
N HIS A 169 -21.50 -18.51 11.75
CA HIS A 169 -21.25 -17.31 12.54
C HIS A 169 -22.29 -16.21 12.27
N ILE A 170 -22.77 -16.10 11.04
CA ILE A 170 -23.81 -15.15 10.67
C ILE A 170 -25.15 -15.60 11.29
N CYS A 171 -25.46 -16.90 11.21
CA CYS A 171 -26.65 -17.48 11.84
C CYS A 171 -26.67 -17.27 13.38
N LYS A 172 -25.50 -17.30 14.04
CA LYS A 172 -25.40 -17.00 15.47
C LYS A 172 -25.86 -15.58 15.80
N SER A 173 -25.42 -14.58 15.04
CA SER A 173 -25.87 -13.19 15.21
C SER A 173 -27.35 -13.03 14.92
N MET A 174 -27.85 -13.67 13.85
CA MET A 174 -29.26 -13.64 13.47
C MET A 174 -30.15 -14.23 14.58
N LEU A 175 -29.77 -15.40 15.10
CA LEU A 175 -30.52 -16.06 16.16
C LEU A 175 -30.52 -15.26 17.45
N ALA A 176 -29.39 -14.69 17.85
CA ALA A 176 -29.32 -13.82 19.02
C ALA A 176 -30.20 -12.58 18.88
N TRP A 177 -30.23 -11.96 17.71
CA TRP A 177 -31.11 -10.82 17.45
C TRP A 177 -32.59 -11.22 17.55
N LEU A 178 -32.99 -12.37 17.00
CA LEU A 178 -34.37 -12.87 17.13
C LEU A 178 -34.78 -13.11 18.59
N LYS A 179 -33.88 -13.70 19.39
CA LYS A 179 -34.19 -14.07 20.78
C LYS A 179 -34.11 -12.92 21.75
N TYR A 180 -33.19 -11.99 21.54
CA TYR A 180 -32.83 -10.97 22.55
C TYR A 180 -32.97 -9.54 22.04
N GLY A 181 -33.16 -9.33 20.74
CA GLY A 181 -33.11 -8.00 20.11
C GLY A 181 -34.40 -7.21 20.17
N ASN A 182 -35.55 -7.84 20.49
CA ASN A 182 -36.86 -7.18 20.56
C ASN A 182 -37.15 -6.25 19.35
N GLY A 183 -36.67 -6.59 18.17
CA GLY A 183 -36.85 -5.78 16.97
C GLY A 183 -35.96 -4.55 16.84
N GLU A 184 -34.88 -4.44 17.65
CA GLU A 184 -33.92 -3.34 17.59
C GLU A 184 -33.29 -3.22 16.18
N THR A 185 -33.11 -1.99 15.72
CA THR A 185 -32.52 -1.65 14.43
C THR A 185 -31.39 -0.63 14.62
N PRO A 186 -30.51 -0.40 13.64
CA PRO A 186 -29.54 0.69 13.72
C PRO A 186 -30.18 2.04 14.01
N GLN A 187 -31.36 2.31 13.44
CA GLN A 187 -32.07 3.56 13.64
C GLN A 187 -32.65 3.68 15.06
N SER A 188 -33.20 2.61 15.62
CA SER A 188 -33.79 2.63 16.97
C SER A 188 -32.74 2.65 18.09
N SER A 189 -31.57 2.01 17.84
CA SER A 189 -30.47 1.94 18.80
C SER A 189 -29.51 3.12 18.71
N GLY A 190 -29.49 3.83 17.58
CA GLY A 190 -28.47 4.84 17.27
C GLY A 190 -27.07 4.25 17.02
N LYS A 191 -26.97 2.93 16.88
CA LYS A 191 -25.71 2.23 16.61
C LYS A 191 -25.53 1.98 15.11
N LYS A 192 -24.29 2.03 14.66
CA LYS A 192 -23.89 1.58 13.33
C LYS A 192 -24.22 0.10 13.15
N GLY A 193 -24.62 -0.30 11.94
CA GLY A 193 -25.16 -1.65 11.70
C GLY A 193 -24.21 -2.80 12.02
N ASP A 194 -22.95 -2.70 11.67
CA ASP A 194 -21.93 -3.71 11.97
C ASP A 194 -21.63 -3.79 13.50
N HIS A 195 -21.67 -2.67 14.21
CA HIS A 195 -21.57 -2.64 15.69
C HIS A 195 -22.78 -3.34 16.33
N LEU A 196 -23.99 -3.02 15.87
CA LEU A 196 -25.21 -3.65 16.37
C LEU A 196 -25.17 -5.18 16.19
N ILE A 197 -24.81 -5.65 14.99
CA ILE A 197 -24.73 -7.09 14.70
C ILE A 197 -23.58 -7.75 15.48
N GLY A 198 -22.47 -7.05 15.65
CA GLY A 198 -21.34 -7.49 16.49
C GLY A 198 -21.75 -7.72 17.95
N ASP A 199 -22.57 -6.81 18.51
CA ASP A 199 -23.11 -6.96 19.88
C ASP A 199 -23.96 -8.23 20.01
N TYR A 200 -24.78 -8.56 19.01
CA TYR A 200 -25.56 -9.81 19.01
C TYR A 200 -24.70 -11.06 18.83
N TYR A 201 -23.58 -10.96 18.12
CA TYR A 201 -22.62 -12.06 18.06
C TYR A 201 -22.00 -12.35 19.44
N VAL A 202 -21.64 -11.30 20.18
CA VAL A 202 -21.14 -11.40 21.56
C VAL A 202 -22.24 -11.92 22.51
N ALA A 203 -23.46 -11.44 22.35
CA ALA A 203 -24.60 -11.91 23.14
C ALA A 203 -24.84 -13.42 22.93
N PHE A 204 -24.78 -13.90 21.66
CA PHE A 204 -24.86 -15.33 21.37
C PHE A 204 -23.80 -16.12 22.15
N ASP A 205 -22.53 -15.70 22.06
CA ASP A 205 -21.41 -16.41 22.71
C ASP A 205 -21.60 -16.49 24.24
N LYS A 206 -22.04 -15.38 24.85
CA LYS A 206 -22.33 -15.32 26.29
C LYS A 206 -23.39 -16.34 26.71
N HIS A 207 -24.53 -16.36 26.03
CA HIS A 207 -25.62 -17.28 26.34
C HIS A 207 -25.26 -18.74 26.01
N TYR A 208 -24.57 -18.97 24.92
CA TYR A 208 -24.07 -20.28 24.53
C TYR A 208 -23.11 -20.86 25.58
N ARG A 209 -22.13 -20.08 26.03
CA ARG A 209 -21.21 -20.51 27.10
C ARG A 209 -21.93 -20.84 28.41
N GLN A 210 -22.98 -20.10 28.72
CA GLN A 210 -23.80 -20.41 29.91
C GLN A 210 -24.52 -21.75 29.75
N GLN A 211 -25.14 -22.02 28.60
CA GLN A 211 -25.77 -23.31 28.32
C GLN A 211 -24.79 -24.49 28.39
N VAL A 212 -23.57 -24.31 27.85
CA VAL A 212 -22.51 -25.34 27.97
C VAL A 212 -22.15 -25.61 29.43
N LYS A 213 -21.96 -24.57 30.26
CA LYS A 213 -21.70 -24.73 31.69
C LYS A 213 -22.82 -25.46 32.42
N ASP A 214 -24.07 -25.14 32.11
CA ASP A 214 -25.23 -25.76 32.74
C ASP A 214 -25.32 -27.27 32.39
N LEU A 215 -25.02 -27.65 31.14
CA LEU A 215 -24.97 -29.03 30.70
C LEU A 215 -23.81 -29.83 31.34
N VAL A 216 -22.65 -29.21 31.46
CA VAL A 216 -21.49 -29.80 32.16
C VAL A 216 -21.81 -30.01 33.63
N ALA A 217 -22.47 -29.04 34.28
CA ALA A 217 -22.91 -29.16 35.69
C ALA A 217 -23.95 -30.30 35.88
N GLN A 218 -24.68 -30.68 34.83
CA GLN A 218 -25.59 -31.83 34.82
C GLN A 218 -24.89 -33.15 34.51
N GLY A 219 -23.56 -33.15 34.38
CA GLY A 219 -22.74 -34.36 34.19
C GLY A 219 -22.41 -34.70 32.72
N MET A 220 -22.68 -33.79 31.79
CA MET A 220 -22.30 -33.99 30.38
C MET A 220 -20.83 -33.69 30.19
N ASP A 221 -20.15 -34.42 29.31
CA ASP A 221 -18.81 -34.09 28.85
C ASP A 221 -18.78 -32.73 28.13
N GLU A 222 -17.70 -31.97 28.33
CA GLU A 222 -17.61 -30.60 27.81
C GLU A 222 -17.70 -30.53 26.27
N GLU A 223 -17.07 -31.43 25.56
CA GLU A 223 -17.13 -31.45 24.08
C GLU A 223 -18.53 -31.85 23.60
N GLN A 224 -19.17 -32.76 24.28
CA GLN A 224 -20.56 -33.11 24.04
C GLN A 224 -21.50 -31.94 24.36
N ALA A 225 -21.29 -31.26 25.50
CA ALA A 225 -22.08 -30.09 25.90
C ALA A 225 -21.99 -28.96 24.87
N LYS A 226 -20.83 -28.72 24.27
CA LYS A 226 -20.64 -27.74 23.20
C LYS A 226 -21.49 -28.06 21.96
N GLN A 227 -21.68 -29.32 21.65
CA GLN A 227 -22.49 -29.77 20.51
C GLN A 227 -24.00 -29.81 20.82
N GLU A 228 -24.34 -30.11 22.07
CA GLU A 228 -25.72 -30.36 22.52
C GLU A 228 -26.43 -29.08 23.02
N ALA A 229 -25.70 -27.99 23.24
CA ALA A 229 -26.29 -26.73 23.69
C ALA A 229 -27.41 -26.26 22.76
N PRO A 230 -28.60 -25.90 23.27
CA PRO A 230 -29.73 -25.55 22.43
C PRO A 230 -29.45 -24.45 21.41
N LEU A 231 -28.75 -23.38 21.78
CA LEU A 231 -28.44 -22.26 20.89
C LEU A 231 -27.59 -22.67 19.67
N ILE A 232 -26.62 -23.55 19.85
CA ILE A 232 -25.78 -23.97 18.71
C ILE A 232 -26.55 -24.87 17.75
N LYS A 233 -27.43 -25.73 18.26
CA LYS A 233 -28.33 -26.56 17.45
C LYS A 233 -29.29 -25.70 16.62
N GLU A 234 -29.95 -24.74 17.26
CA GLU A 234 -30.84 -23.81 16.56
C GLU A 234 -30.10 -22.99 15.49
N ALA A 235 -28.84 -22.57 15.76
CA ALA A 235 -28.02 -21.88 14.76
C ALA A 235 -27.68 -22.78 13.56
N HIS A 236 -27.40 -24.07 13.78
CA HIS A 236 -27.19 -25.04 12.71
C HIS A 236 -28.49 -25.28 11.91
N GLU A 237 -29.65 -25.41 12.56
CA GLU A 237 -30.94 -25.52 11.89
C GLU A 237 -31.24 -24.29 11.02
N MET A 238 -30.91 -23.08 11.53
CA MET A 238 -31.05 -21.85 10.77
C MET A 238 -30.14 -21.83 9.54
N LEU A 239 -28.91 -22.33 9.63
CA LEU A 239 -28.00 -22.46 8.49
C LEU A 239 -28.56 -23.43 7.43
N VAL A 240 -29.10 -24.58 7.85
CA VAL A 240 -29.77 -25.53 6.93
C VAL A 240 -30.95 -24.87 6.23
N LYS A 241 -31.81 -24.16 6.94
CA LYS A 241 -32.91 -23.40 6.35
C LYS A 241 -32.42 -22.35 5.37
N TRP A 242 -31.35 -21.64 5.69
CA TRP A 242 -30.72 -20.66 4.79
C TRP A 242 -30.28 -21.33 3.47
N GLU A 243 -29.63 -22.51 3.54
CA GLU A 243 -29.19 -23.28 2.38
C GLU A 243 -30.38 -23.85 1.54
N GLN A 244 -31.50 -24.15 2.20
CA GLN A 244 -32.74 -24.56 1.58
C GLN A 244 -33.55 -23.40 1.00
N ASN A 245 -33.05 -22.17 1.05
CA ASN A 245 -33.73 -20.95 0.60
C ASN A 245 -35.05 -20.66 1.36
N ASP A 246 -35.10 -20.98 2.65
CA ASP A 246 -36.26 -20.62 3.49
C ASP A 246 -36.50 -19.10 3.42
N PRO A 247 -37.71 -18.64 3.04
CA PRO A 247 -37.94 -17.23 2.75
C PRO A 247 -37.85 -16.33 3.99
N GLU A 248 -38.20 -16.82 5.18
CA GLU A 248 -38.11 -16.02 6.42
C GLU A 248 -36.66 -15.86 6.84
N VAL A 249 -35.88 -16.95 6.83
CA VAL A 249 -34.45 -16.91 7.19
C VAL A 249 -33.67 -16.06 6.17
N ARG A 250 -33.97 -16.20 4.88
CA ARG A 250 -33.33 -15.39 3.83
C ARG A 250 -33.68 -13.91 3.92
N SER A 251 -34.91 -13.57 4.28
CA SER A 251 -35.34 -12.18 4.49
C SER A 251 -34.62 -11.54 5.68
N LEU A 252 -34.53 -12.24 6.81
CA LEU A 252 -33.79 -11.78 7.97
C LEU A 252 -32.31 -11.61 7.68
N TRP A 253 -31.68 -12.62 7.04
CA TRP A 253 -30.29 -12.59 6.63
C TRP A 253 -29.98 -11.38 5.75
N ARG A 254 -30.79 -11.10 4.75
CA ARG A 254 -30.63 -9.95 3.85
C ARG A 254 -30.72 -8.65 4.61
N LYS A 255 -31.75 -8.48 5.43
CA LYS A 255 -31.97 -7.29 6.26
C LYS A 255 -30.78 -6.98 7.16
N MET A 256 -30.25 -7.98 7.86
CA MET A 256 -29.16 -7.79 8.80
C MET A 256 -27.82 -7.53 8.09
N ASN A 257 -27.55 -8.22 6.96
CA ASN A 257 -26.36 -7.96 6.17
C ASN A 257 -26.37 -6.57 5.52
N GLU A 258 -27.52 -6.07 5.04
CA GLU A 258 -27.64 -4.70 4.54
C GLU A 258 -27.23 -3.66 5.60
N TRP A 259 -27.55 -3.88 6.87
CA TRP A 259 -27.07 -3.02 7.95
C TRP A 259 -25.54 -3.07 8.12
N VAL A 260 -24.97 -4.25 8.04
CA VAL A 260 -23.51 -4.45 8.15
C VAL A 260 -22.79 -3.83 6.95
N TYR A 261 -23.30 -4.03 5.74
CA TYR A 261 -22.69 -3.44 4.53
C TYR A 261 -22.66 -1.92 4.61
N ALA A 262 -23.77 -1.29 5.03
CA ALA A 262 -23.81 0.15 5.24
C ALA A 262 -22.79 0.61 6.30
N GLY A 263 -22.61 -0.18 7.36
CA GLY A 263 -21.60 0.06 8.39
C GLY A 263 -20.17 -0.02 7.87
N PHE A 264 -19.85 -1.05 7.09
CA PHE A 264 -18.53 -1.20 6.46
C PHE A 264 -18.24 -0.05 5.49
N ASP A 265 -19.21 0.35 4.67
CA ASP A 265 -19.06 1.46 3.73
C ASP A 265 -18.73 2.78 4.44
N GLU A 266 -19.28 3.00 5.62
CA GLU A 266 -18.92 4.17 6.45
C GLU A 266 -17.47 4.12 6.90
N THR A 267 -17.01 2.97 7.41
CA THR A 267 -15.60 2.80 7.82
C THR A 267 -14.65 2.92 6.64
N TYR A 268 -14.97 2.34 5.48
CA TYR A 268 -14.15 2.47 4.27
C TYR A 268 -14.04 3.92 3.81
N ARG A 269 -15.13 4.69 3.85
CA ARG A 269 -15.10 6.13 3.54
C ARG A 269 -14.22 6.91 4.52
N LYS A 270 -14.31 6.64 5.82
CA LYS A 270 -13.44 7.24 6.85
C LYS A 270 -11.96 6.90 6.60
N LEU A 271 -11.65 5.66 6.21
CA LEU A 271 -10.29 5.23 5.84
C LEU A 271 -9.83 5.79 4.48
N GLY A 272 -10.73 6.29 3.63
CA GLY A 272 -10.42 6.70 2.28
C GLY A 272 -10.01 5.55 1.38
N VAL A 273 -10.62 4.38 1.54
CA VAL A 273 -10.45 3.19 0.71
C VAL A 273 -11.76 2.81 0.04
N GLY A 274 -11.70 2.09 -1.09
CA GLY A 274 -12.89 1.68 -1.82
C GLY A 274 -12.61 0.50 -2.75
N PHE A 275 -13.67 0.03 -3.42
CA PHE A 275 -13.63 -1.14 -4.29
C PHE A 275 -14.36 -0.85 -5.60
N ASP A 276 -13.84 -1.40 -6.69
CA ASP A 276 -14.47 -1.32 -8.01
C ASP A 276 -15.50 -2.44 -8.19
N LYS A 277 -15.28 -3.59 -7.50
CA LYS A 277 -16.19 -4.72 -7.49
C LYS A 277 -16.15 -5.40 -6.12
N ILE A 278 -17.32 -5.69 -5.56
CA ILE A 278 -17.46 -6.50 -4.34
C ILE A 278 -18.07 -7.85 -4.72
N TYR A 279 -17.46 -8.92 -4.21
CA TYR A 279 -17.99 -10.28 -4.27
C TYR A 279 -18.54 -10.68 -2.92
N TYR A 280 -19.60 -11.48 -2.91
CA TYR A 280 -20.22 -12.00 -1.70
C TYR A 280 -20.10 -13.52 -1.67
N GLU A 281 -19.70 -14.08 -0.54
CA GLU A 281 -19.55 -15.52 -0.37
C GLU A 281 -20.88 -16.24 -0.65
N SER A 282 -22.01 -15.61 -0.27
CA SER A 282 -23.36 -16.11 -0.55
C SER A 282 -23.66 -16.34 -2.03
N ASP A 283 -22.95 -15.65 -2.94
CA ASP A 283 -23.10 -15.80 -4.39
C ASP A 283 -22.05 -16.74 -4.98
N THR A 284 -20.83 -16.77 -4.42
CA THR A 284 -19.68 -17.45 -5.03
C THR A 284 -19.52 -18.92 -4.63
N TYR A 285 -20.11 -19.35 -3.51
CA TYR A 285 -19.85 -20.67 -2.93
C TYR A 285 -20.28 -21.86 -3.81
N LEU A 286 -21.32 -21.69 -4.63
CA LEU A 286 -21.81 -22.76 -5.53
C LEU A 286 -20.89 -22.99 -6.72
N GLU A 287 -20.21 -21.94 -7.20
CA GLU A 287 -19.33 -22.00 -8.35
C GLU A 287 -18.09 -22.88 -8.10
N GLY A 288 -17.59 -22.87 -6.88
CA GLY A 288 -16.46 -23.71 -6.49
C GLY A 288 -16.81 -25.19 -6.48
N LYS A 289 -18.00 -25.56 -6.01
CA LYS A 289 -18.47 -26.95 -6.00
C LYS A 289 -18.54 -27.53 -7.41
N ALA A 290 -19.10 -26.78 -8.36
CA ALA A 290 -19.16 -27.20 -9.75
C ALA A 290 -17.77 -27.44 -10.36
N LYS A 291 -16.79 -26.59 -10.01
CA LYS A 291 -15.40 -26.77 -10.47
C LYS A 291 -14.70 -27.97 -9.84
N VAL A 292 -14.97 -28.28 -8.59
CA VAL A 292 -14.43 -29.49 -7.94
C VAL A 292 -15.04 -30.75 -8.56
N GLU A 293 -16.33 -30.76 -8.87
CA GLU A 293 -16.99 -31.88 -9.56
C GLU A 293 -16.41 -32.09 -10.97
N GLU A 294 -16.18 -31.00 -11.73
CA GLU A 294 -15.47 -31.04 -13.02
C GLU A 294 -14.04 -31.64 -12.87
N GLY A 295 -13.32 -31.25 -11.85
CA GLY A 295 -12.00 -31.80 -11.54
C GLY A 295 -12.03 -33.29 -11.19
N LEU A 296 -13.08 -33.74 -10.50
CA LEU A 296 -13.32 -35.15 -10.19
C LEU A 296 -13.59 -35.96 -11.46
N GLU A 297 -14.46 -35.47 -12.37
CA GLU A 297 -14.74 -36.09 -13.67
C GLU A 297 -13.49 -36.20 -14.55
N LYS A 298 -12.60 -35.23 -14.48
CA LYS A 298 -11.31 -35.22 -15.20
C LYS A 298 -10.23 -36.10 -14.55
N GLY A 299 -10.51 -36.71 -13.39
CA GLY A 299 -9.53 -37.52 -12.65
C GLY A 299 -8.42 -36.72 -11.98
N LEU A 300 -8.60 -35.40 -11.80
CA LEU A 300 -7.67 -34.51 -11.09
C LEU A 300 -7.84 -34.64 -9.57
N PHE A 301 -9.01 -35.00 -9.12
CA PHE A 301 -9.42 -35.22 -7.75
C PHE A 301 -10.00 -36.62 -7.58
N TYR A 302 -10.13 -37.08 -6.35
CA TYR A 302 -10.67 -38.40 -6.06
C TYR A 302 -11.67 -38.36 -4.90
N ARG A 303 -12.56 -39.34 -4.88
CA ARG A 303 -13.55 -39.49 -3.81
C ARG A 303 -13.13 -40.61 -2.86
N ARG A 304 -13.19 -40.34 -1.56
CA ARG A 304 -12.98 -41.35 -0.52
C ARG A 304 -14.27 -42.18 -0.26
N GLU A 305 -14.13 -43.28 0.46
CA GLU A 305 -15.24 -44.17 0.80
C GLU A 305 -16.37 -43.49 1.59
N ASP A 306 -16.01 -42.45 2.38
CA ASP A 306 -16.97 -41.63 3.14
C ASP A 306 -17.73 -40.61 2.27
N GLY A 307 -17.46 -40.57 0.97
CA GLY A 307 -18.06 -39.64 0.02
C GLY A 307 -17.36 -38.28 -0.12
N SER A 308 -16.38 -37.98 0.72
CA SER A 308 -15.59 -36.72 0.63
C SER A 308 -14.70 -36.66 -0.60
N VAL A 309 -14.45 -35.46 -1.13
CA VAL A 309 -13.60 -35.24 -2.31
C VAL A 309 -12.29 -34.60 -1.91
N TRP A 310 -11.19 -35.14 -2.40
CA TRP A 310 -9.83 -34.76 -2.05
C TRP A 310 -8.95 -34.53 -3.27
N ALA A 311 -7.98 -33.62 -3.15
CA ALA A 311 -6.88 -33.47 -4.09
C ALA A 311 -5.60 -34.06 -3.49
N ASP A 312 -4.91 -34.90 -4.26
CA ASP A 312 -3.56 -35.39 -3.92
C ASP A 312 -2.54 -34.36 -4.43
N LEU A 313 -1.81 -33.78 -3.51
CA LEU A 313 -0.74 -32.80 -3.75
C LEU A 313 0.63 -33.31 -3.28
N THR A 314 0.77 -34.61 -3.06
CA THR A 314 2.00 -35.22 -2.56
C THR A 314 3.16 -35.10 -3.54
N GLN A 315 2.87 -35.08 -4.85
CA GLN A 315 3.89 -34.85 -5.89
C GLN A 315 4.46 -33.41 -5.86
N GLU A 316 3.68 -32.46 -5.37
CA GLU A 316 4.09 -31.07 -5.16
C GLU A 316 4.74 -30.88 -3.77
N GLY A 317 4.92 -31.94 -3.00
CA GLY A 317 5.50 -31.92 -1.66
C GLY A 317 4.56 -31.38 -0.57
N LEU A 318 3.25 -31.42 -0.82
CA LEU A 318 2.20 -30.99 0.09
C LEU A 318 1.32 -32.16 0.53
N ASP A 319 0.46 -31.92 1.53
CA ASP A 319 -0.49 -32.91 1.99
C ASP A 319 -1.70 -33.01 1.04
N GLU A 320 -2.44 -34.13 1.15
CA GLU A 320 -3.77 -34.24 0.52
C GLU A 320 -4.71 -33.18 1.07
N LYS A 321 -5.54 -32.60 0.20
CA LYS A 321 -6.43 -31.49 0.55
C LYS A 321 -7.89 -31.84 0.36
N LEU A 322 -8.68 -31.70 1.42
CA LEU A 322 -10.14 -31.81 1.37
C LEU A 322 -10.72 -30.66 0.55
N LEU A 323 -11.60 -30.99 -0.40
CA LEU A 323 -12.32 -30.06 -1.24
C LEU A 323 -13.83 -30.06 -0.97
N LEU A 324 -14.43 -31.25 -0.82
CA LEU A 324 -15.83 -31.38 -0.40
C LEU A 324 -15.92 -32.35 0.78
N ARG A 325 -16.74 -32.02 1.77
CA ARG A 325 -17.03 -32.94 2.89
C ARG A 325 -17.89 -34.12 2.45
N SER A 326 -18.04 -35.13 3.30
CA SER A 326 -18.83 -36.32 3.04
C SER A 326 -20.30 -36.01 2.75
N ASP A 327 -20.85 -34.96 3.31
CA ASP A 327 -22.20 -34.44 3.05
C ASP A 327 -22.28 -33.57 1.77
N GLY A 328 -21.21 -33.44 1.02
CA GLY A 328 -21.12 -32.66 -0.21
C GLY A 328 -21.00 -31.14 0.01
N THR A 329 -20.82 -30.67 1.24
CA THR A 329 -20.62 -29.24 1.52
C THR A 329 -19.19 -28.78 1.20
N SER A 330 -19.07 -27.52 0.77
CA SER A 330 -17.80 -26.89 0.40
C SER A 330 -16.97 -26.52 1.63
N VAL A 331 -15.65 -26.55 1.46
CA VAL A 331 -14.68 -25.95 2.39
C VAL A 331 -14.19 -24.60 1.84
N TYR A 332 -13.43 -23.83 2.61
CA TYR A 332 -12.90 -22.51 2.18
C TYR A 332 -12.11 -22.59 0.86
N MET A 333 -11.29 -23.62 0.68
CA MET A 333 -10.54 -23.83 -0.57
C MET A 333 -11.45 -23.90 -1.80
N THR A 334 -12.57 -24.59 -1.68
CA THR A 334 -13.57 -24.72 -2.76
C THR A 334 -14.23 -23.38 -3.07
N GLN A 335 -14.51 -22.59 -2.04
CA GLN A 335 -15.10 -21.26 -2.20
C GLN A 335 -14.13 -20.32 -2.93
N ASP A 336 -12.86 -20.36 -2.59
CA ASP A 336 -11.82 -19.55 -3.24
C ASP A 336 -11.61 -19.93 -4.71
N ILE A 337 -11.69 -21.21 -5.06
CA ILE A 337 -11.69 -21.67 -6.46
C ILE A 337 -12.89 -21.06 -7.23
N GLY A 338 -14.07 -21.06 -6.63
CA GLY A 338 -15.28 -20.50 -7.25
C GLY A 338 -15.18 -18.98 -7.44
N THR A 339 -14.70 -18.28 -6.43
CA THR A 339 -14.49 -16.83 -6.48
C THR A 339 -13.46 -16.46 -7.54
N ALA A 340 -12.33 -17.18 -7.60
CA ALA A 340 -11.32 -16.96 -8.63
C ALA A 340 -11.89 -17.17 -10.04
N LYS A 341 -12.65 -18.24 -10.28
CA LYS A 341 -13.33 -18.48 -11.56
C LYS A 341 -14.18 -17.27 -11.97
N LEU A 342 -15.05 -16.77 -11.09
CA LEU A 342 -15.95 -15.65 -11.40
C LEU A 342 -15.15 -14.36 -11.72
N ARG A 343 -14.10 -14.08 -11.01
CA ARG A 343 -13.25 -12.90 -11.25
C ARG A 343 -12.64 -12.89 -12.65
N PHE A 344 -12.13 -14.03 -13.10
CA PHE A 344 -11.57 -14.16 -14.44
C PHE A 344 -12.64 -14.26 -15.55
N GLN A 345 -13.89 -14.51 -15.20
CA GLN A 345 -15.03 -14.35 -16.11
C GLN A 345 -15.46 -12.88 -16.24
N ASP A 346 -15.45 -12.15 -15.13
CA ASP A 346 -15.89 -10.74 -15.09
C ASP A 346 -14.86 -9.79 -15.71
N PHE A 347 -13.56 -10.11 -15.60
CA PHE A 347 -12.46 -9.23 -16.03
C PHE A 347 -11.37 -10.01 -16.77
N PRO A 348 -10.75 -9.42 -17.81
CA PRO A 348 -9.59 -10.00 -18.48
C PRO A 348 -8.32 -9.77 -17.66
N ILE A 349 -8.18 -10.47 -16.55
CA ILE A 349 -7.11 -10.28 -15.56
C ILE A 349 -5.80 -10.85 -16.09
N ASP A 350 -4.73 -10.02 -16.12
CA ASP A 350 -3.36 -10.46 -16.40
C ASP A 350 -2.65 -10.92 -15.12
N LYS A 351 -2.95 -10.30 -13.99
CA LYS A 351 -2.36 -10.65 -12.69
C LYS A 351 -3.37 -10.48 -11.55
N MET A 352 -3.48 -11.51 -10.72
CA MET A 352 -4.30 -11.49 -9.50
C MET A 352 -3.41 -11.41 -8.25
N ILE A 353 -3.65 -10.42 -7.40
CA ILE A 353 -2.94 -10.21 -6.13
C ILE A 353 -3.93 -10.31 -4.98
N TYR A 354 -3.63 -11.18 -4.02
CA TYR A 354 -4.37 -11.34 -2.77
C TYR A 354 -3.59 -10.73 -1.61
N VAL A 355 -4.13 -9.70 -0.98
CA VAL A 355 -3.55 -9.04 0.20
C VAL A 355 -4.08 -9.72 1.46
N VAL A 356 -3.35 -10.71 1.96
CA VAL A 356 -3.78 -11.55 3.08
C VAL A 356 -2.61 -11.80 4.05
N GLY A 357 -2.92 -11.97 5.33
CA GLY A 357 -1.92 -12.23 6.37
C GLY A 357 -1.09 -13.49 6.11
N ASN A 358 0.14 -13.50 6.63
CA ASN A 358 1.11 -14.58 6.44
C ASN A 358 0.67 -15.94 7.03
N GLU A 359 -0.34 -15.95 7.87
CA GLU A 359 -0.97 -17.18 8.39
C GLU A 359 -1.58 -18.03 7.27
N GLN A 360 -1.89 -17.43 6.10
CA GLN A 360 -2.52 -18.08 4.96
C GLN A 360 -1.53 -18.47 3.84
N ASN A 361 -0.21 -18.39 4.08
CA ASN A 361 0.80 -18.73 3.08
C ASN A 361 0.58 -20.12 2.46
N TYR A 362 0.36 -21.12 3.31
CA TYR A 362 0.08 -22.50 2.86
C TYR A 362 -1.22 -22.60 2.05
N HIS A 363 -2.27 -21.89 2.46
CA HIS A 363 -3.55 -21.88 1.76
C HIS A 363 -3.42 -21.36 0.32
N PHE A 364 -2.73 -20.23 0.12
CA PHE A 364 -2.53 -19.65 -1.22
C PHE A 364 -1.58 -20.46 -2.09
N GLN A 365 -0.59 -21.15 -1.51
CA GLN A 365 0.24 -22.11 -2.25
C GLN A 365 -0.63 -23.26 -2.79
N VAL A 366 -1.49 -23.83 -1.96
CA VAL A 366 -2.43 -24.88 -2.38
C VAL A 366 -3.40 -24.38 -3.43
N LEU A 367 -3.99 -23.19 -3.23
CA LEU A 367 -4.94 -22.59 -4.19
C LEU A 367 -4.30 -22.41 -5.56
N SER A 368 -3.09 -21.88 -5.63
CA SER A 368 -2.36 -21.70 -6.89
C SER A 368 -2.18 -23.01 -7.65
N ILE A 369 -1.80 -24.09 -6.96
CA ILE A 369 -1.62 -25.42 -7.56
C ILE A 369 -2.95 -25.98 -8.05
N LEU A 370 -4.01 -25.87 -7.27
CA LEU A 370 -5.34 -26.38 -7.64
C LEU A 370 -5.91 -25.65 -8.86
N LEU A 371 -5.75 -24.35 -8.93
CA LEU A 371 -6.18 -23.55 -10.08
C LEU A 371 -5.40 -23.94 -11.35
N ASP A 372 -4.10 -24.19 -11.25
CA ASP A 372 -3.29 -24.67 -12.37
C ASP A 372 -3.75 -26.08 -12.81
N LYS A 373 -3.93 -27.03 -11.89
CA LYS A 373 -4.44 -28.38 -12.18
C LYS A 373 -5.83 -28.33 -12.85
N LEU A 374 -6.70 -27.40 -12.47
CA LEU A 374 -8.01 -27.18 -13.07
C LEU A 374 -7.94 -26.53 -14.47
N GLY A 375 -6.73 -26.20 -14.95
CA GLY A 375 -6.50 -25.68 -16.28
C GLY A 375 -6.62 -24.15 -16.40
N PHE A 376 -6.61 -23.43 -15.29
CA PHE A 376 -6.52 -21.98 -15.30
C PHE A 376 -5.07 -21.56 -15.56
N LYS A 377 -4.79 -20.99 -16.72
CA LYS A 377 -3.43 -20.59 -17.16
C LYS A 377 -2.75 -19.61 -16.21
N TRP A 378 -3.52 -18.83 -15.49
CA TRP A 378 -3.07 -17.83 -14.51
C TRP A 378 -2.90 -18.40 -13.09
N GLY A 379 -3.23 -19.65 -12.84
CA GLY A 379 -3.12 -20.25 -11.50
C GLY A 379 -1.72 -20.15 -10.89
N LYS A 380 -0.68 -20.36 -11.70
CA LYS A 380 0.73 -20.23 -11.25
C LYS A 380 1.20 -18.79 -11.03
N ASP A 381 0.54 -17.82 -11.65
CA ASP A 381 0.91 -16.40 -11.58
C ASP A 381 0.15 -15.64 -10.49
N LEU A 382 -0.63 -16.35 -9.67
CA LEU A 382 -1.29 -15.82 -8.49
C LEU A 382 -0.26 -15.29 -7.50
N VAL A 383 -0.43 -14.05 -7.07
CA VAL A 383 0.46 -13.41 -6.10
C VAL A 383 -0.25 -13.34 -4.74
N HIS A 384 0.32 -13.99 -3.74
CA HIS A 384 -0.04 -13.74 -2.36
C HIS A 384 0.85 -12.63 -1.81
N PHE A 385 0.30 -11.41 -1.71
CA PHE A 385 0.92 -10.33 -0.96
C PHE A 385 0.76 -10.62 0.53
N SER A 386 1.71 -11.39 1.05
CA SER A 386 1.73 -11.86 2.43
C SER A 386 2.24 -10.77 3.36
N TYR A 387 1.47 -10.41 4.40
CA TYR A 387 1.88 -9.41 5.36
C TYR A 387 1.88 -9.94 6.80
N GLY A 388 2.74 -9.34 7.65
CA GLY A 388 2.85 -9.68 9.06
C GLY A 388 1.73 -9.09 9.92
N MET A 389 1.59 -9.56 11.14
CA MET A 389 0.54 -9.14 12.07
C MET A 389 0.80 -7.74 12.63
N VAL A 390 -0.28 -7.05 13.00
CA VAL A 390 -0.23 -5.83 13.80
C VAL A 390 -0.65 -6.15 15.23
N GLU A 391 0.14 -5.69 16.19
CA GLU A 391 -0.07 -5.90 17.62
C GLU A 391 -0.15 -4.55 18.34
N LEU A 392 -0.77 -4.55 19.50
CA LEU A 392 -0.75 -3.41 20.42
C LEU A 392 0.36 -3.58 21.45
N PRO A 393 0.85 -2.49 22.09
CA PRO A 393 1.84 -2.58 23.17
C PRO A 393 1.43 -3.52 24.32
N ASN A 394 0.13 -3.71 24.54
CA ASN A 394 -0.46 -4.56 25.58
C ASN A 394 -0.73 -6.02 25.15
N GLY A 395 -0.28 -6.44 23.97
CA GLY A 395 -0.38 -7.79 23.47
C GLY A 395 -1.22 -7.99 22.22
N LYS A 396 -1.37 -9.25 21.76
CA LYS A 396 -2.11 -9.59 20.54
C LYS A 396 -3.60 -9.31 20.68
N MET A 397 -4.21 -8.79 19.61
CA MET A 397 -5.65 -8.64 19.51
C MET A 397 -6.35 -10.00 19.47
N LYS A 398 -7.16 -10.30 20.48
CA LYS A 398 -8.00 -11.50 20.51
C LYS A 398 -9.45 -11.13 20.29
N SER A 399 -10.03 -11.58 19.18
CA SER A 399 -11.41 -11.27 18.78
C SER A 399 -12.51 -11.88 19.68
N ARG A 400 -12.16 -12.81 20.59
CA ARG A 400 -13.15 -13.53 21.42
C ARG A 400 -13.34 -12.96 22.83
N GLU A 401 -12.55 -11.96 23.24
CA GLU A 401 -12.54 -11.45 24.63
C GLU A 401 -12.85 -9.94 24.74
N GLY A 402 -13.34 -9.28 23.68
CA GLY A 402 -13.68 -7.84 23.73
C GLY A 402 -12.46 -6.90 23.81
N THR A 403 -11.26 -7.38 23.50
CA THR A 403 -10.00 -6.60 23.53
C THR A 403 -9.49 -6.24 22.14
N VAL A 404 -10.35 -6.23 21.15
CA VAL A 404 -10.01 -5.84 19.77
C VAL A 404 -10.18 -4.34 19.64
N VAL A 405 -9.16 -3.65 19.11
CA VAL A 405 -9.30 -2.22 18.79
C VAL A 405 -10.19 -2.09 17.57
N ASP A 406 -11.38 -1.56 17.76
CA ASP A 406 -12.33 -1.24 16.72
C ASP A 406 -11.75 -0.19 15.76
N ALA A 407 -12.03 -0.32 14.47
CA ALA A 407 -11.48 0.57 13.45
C ALA A 407 -12.04 2.00 13.56
N ASP A 408 -13.33 2.14 13.89
CA ASP A 408 -13.96 3.46 14.03
C ASP A 408 -13.44 4.17 15.28
N ASP A 409 -13.35 3.46 16.42
CA ASP A 409 -12.80 4.01 17.67
C ASP A 409 -11.34 4.46 17.46
N LEU A 410 -10.56 3.68 16.71
CA LEU A 410 -9.18 4.03 16.39
C LEU A 410 -9.11 5.31 15.56
N ILE A 411 -9.91 5.41 14.51
CA ILE A 411 -9.97 6.59 13.63
C ILE A 411 -10.37 7.83 14.43
N GLU A 412 -11.42 7.73 15.26
CA GLU A 412 -11.91 8.83 16.08
C GLU A 412 -10.86 9.29 17.10
N THR A 413 -10.17 8.36 17.74
CA THR A 413 -9.06 8.66 18.66
C THR A 413 -7.94 9.41 17.95
N MET A 414 -7.48 8.90 16.80
CA MET A 414 -6.41 9.54 16.04
C MET A 414 -6.76 10.95 15.58
N VAL A 415 -8.00 11.19 15.17
CA VAL A 415 -8.48 12.53 14.78
C VAL A 415 -8.59 13.47 15.98
N ALA A 416 -9.07 12.97 17.12
CA ALA A 416 -9.16 13.76 18.35
C ALA A 416 -7.78 14.16 18.87
N ASP A 417 -6.83 13.24 18.89
CA ASP A 417 -5.44 13.48 19.31
C ASP A 417 -4.77 14.49 18.37
N ALA A 418 -4.98 14.35 17.04
CA ALA A 418 -4.46 15.31 16.06
C ALA A 418 -5.04 16.71 16.29
N ARG A 419 -6.34 16.83 16.60
CA ARG A 419 -6.99 18.10 16.92
C ARG A 419 -6.35 18.75 18.13
N GLN A 420 -6.10 17.98 19.19
CA GLN A 420 -5.47 18.48 20.41
C GLN A 420 -4.04 18.94 20.16
N MET A 421 -3.23 18.12 19.49
CA MET A 421 -1.80 18.42 19.25
C MET A 421 -1.57 19.55 18.24
N SER A 422 -2.47 19.73 17.29
CA SER A 422 -2.37 20.81 16.29
C SER A 422 -3.02 22.13 16.75
N ALA A 423 -3.79 22.14 17.83
CA ALA A 423 -4.59 23.29 18.26
C ALA A 423 -3.78 24.59 18.39
N ASP A 424 -2.59 24.55 19.01
CA ASP A 424 -1.73 25.72 19.17
C ASP A 424 -1.21 26.29 17.84
N LYS A 425 -1.03 25.44 16.85
CA LYS A 425 -0.56 25.84 15.51
C LYS A 425 -1.72 26.35 14.67
N VAL A 426 -2.82 25.61 14.65
CA VAL A 426 -4.03 25.95 13.90
C VAL A 426 -4.66 27.25 14.40
N ASN A 427 -4.71 27.47 15.71
CA ASN A 427 -5.23 28.72 16.32
C ASN A 427 -4.41 29.97 15.97
N LYS A 428 -3.18 29.81 15.49
CA LYS A 428 -2.33 30.92 15.00
C LYS A 428 -2.54 31.22 13.52
N LEU A 429 -3.30 30.41 12.80
CA LEU A 429 -3.62 30.64 11.40
C LEU A 429 -4.71 31.70 11.29
N GLU A 430 -4.41 32.79 10.60
CA GLU A 430 -5.40 33.85 10.36
C GLU A 430 -6.53 33.38 9.45
N GLY A 431 -7.77 33.70 9.81
CA GLY A 431 -8.96 33.46 8.99
C GLY A 431 -9.35 31.99 8.81
N ILE A 432 -8.91 31.09 9.71
CA ILE A 432 -9.32 29.68 9.67
C ILE A 432 -10.74 29.52 10.23
N SER A 433 -11.59 28.75 9.55
CA SER A 433 -12.92 28.38 10.07
C SER A 433 -12.83 27.12 10.95
N GLU A 434 -13.90 26.87 11.72
CA GLU A 434 -13.97 25.68 12.57
C GLU A 434 -14.03 24.39 11.72
N GLU A 435 -14.68 24.44 10.56
CA GLU A 435 -14.74 23.34 9.59
C GLU A 435 -13.37 23.05 8.98
N GLU A 436 -12.61 24.10 8.60
CA GLU A 436 -11.26 23.96 8.08
C GLU A 436 -10.32 23.38 9.14
N ALA A 437 -10.44 23.81 10.40
CA ALA A 437 -9.67 23.26 11.52
C ALA A 437 -10.00 21.78 11.78
N ALA A 438 -11.26 21.41 11.69
CA ALA A 438 -11.71 20.02 11.82
C ALA A 438 -11.18 19.15 10.68
N GLU A 439 -11.17 19.68 9.45
CA GLU A 439 -10.66 18.97 8.28
C GLU A 439 -9.13 18.79 8.36
N ILE A 440 -8.38 19.79 8.82
CA ILE A 440 -6.94 19.67 9.09
C ILE A 440 -6.70 18.57 10.12
N ALA A 441 -7.46 18.53 11.20
CA ALA A 441 -7.34 17.51 12.24
C ALA A 441 -7.61 16.10 11.67
N ARG A 442 -8.62 15.95 10.80
CA ARG A 442 -8.90 14.70 10.09
C ARG A 442 -7.72 14.27 9.21
N ILE A 443 -7.23 15.17 8.37
CA ILE A 443 -6.10 14.90 7.46
C ILE A 443 -4.85 14.49 8.25
N VAL A 444 -4.55 15.18 9.34
CA VAL A 444 -3.38 14.91 10.19
C VAL A 444 -3.51 13.60 10.94
N GLY A 445 -4.66 13.34 11.57
CA GLY A 445 -4.92 12.10 12.30
C GLY A 445 -4.88 10.89 11.39
N MET A 446 -5.53 10.97 10.24
CA MET A 446 -5.48 9.90 9.23
C MET A 446 -4.09 9.74 8.62
N GLY A 447 -3.37 10.84 8.41
CA GLY A 447 -1.98 10.81 7.95
C GLY A 447 -1.06 10.11 8.95
N ALA A 448 -1.23 10.37 10.24
CA ALA A 448 -0.49 9.70 11.31
C ALA A 448 -0.73 8.19 11.31
N LEU A 449 -2.00 7.77 11.31
CA LEU A 449 -2.42 6.37 11.29
C LEU A 449 -1.86 5.63 10.06
N LYS A 450 -2.13 6.15 8.87
CA LYS A 450 -1.77 5.53 7.60
C LYS A 450 -0.25 5.43 7.43
N TYR A 451 0.45 6.51 7.69
CA TYR A 451 1.90 6.54 7.55
C TYR A 451 2.59 5.58 8.51
N PHE A 452 2.17 5.54 9.79
CA PHE A 452 2.75 4.66 10.79
C PHE A 452 2.66 3.18 10.37
N ILE A 453 1.52 2.79 9.80
CA ILE A 453 1.29 1.43 9.31
C ILE A 453 2.11 1.16 8.04
N LEU A 454 2.16 2.10 7.09
CA LEU A 454 2.72 1.89 5.76
C LEU A 454 4.24 2.12 5.68
N LYS A 455 4.86 2.81 6.64
CA LYS A 455 6.32 2.99 6.68
C LYS A 455 7.09 1.71 7.00
N VAL A 456 6.43 0.72 7.59
CA VAL A 456 7.00 -0.58 7.93
C VAL A 456 6.82 -1.54 6.76
N ASP A 457 7.89 -2.28 6.40
CA ASP A 457 7.80 -3.34 5.39
C ASP A 457 6.65 -4.30 5.75
N ALA A 458 5.75 -4.51 4.80
CA ALA A 458 4.52 -5.27 5.02
C ALA A 458 4.78 -6.68 5.58
N ARG A 459 5.88 -7.33 5.18
CA ARG A 459 6.26 -8.69 5.62
C ARG A 459 6.60 -8.79 7.11
N LYS A 460 6.88 -7.64 7.76
CA LYS A 460 7.24 -7.60 9.19
C LYS A 460 6.00 -7.47 10.06
N ASN A 461 6.02 -8.13 11.22
CA ASN A 461 5.09 -7.79 12.29
C ASN A 461 5.39 -6.39 12.80
N MET A 462 4.37 -5.70 13.29
CA MET A 462 4.53 -4.36 13.83
C MET A 462 3.71 -4.16 15.11
N LEU A 463 4.23 -3.29 15.97
CA LEU A 463 3.47 -2.72 17.09
C LEU A 463 2.89 -1.37 16.64
N PHE A 464 1.59 -1.19 16.81
CA PHE A 464 0.95 0.09 16.58
C PHE A 464 0.90 0.89 17.88
N ASN A 465 1.55 2.05 17.88
CA ASN A 465 1.56 3.00 18.99
C ASN A 465 0.96 4.33 18.54
N PRO A 466 -0.27 4.68 18.98
CA PRO A 466 -0.94 5.93 18.60
C PRO A 466 -0.12 7.17 18.95
N GLU A 467 0.46 7.24 20.16
CA GLU A 467 1.21 8.40 20.64
C GLU A 467 2.47 8.67 19.78
N GLU A 468 3.21 7.63 19.40
CA GLU A 468 4.37 7.76 18.52
C GLU A 468 3.99 8.15 17.10
N SER A 469 2.82 7.72 16.63
CA SER A 469 2.39 7.94 15.25
C SER A 469 2.06 9.40 14.95
N ILE A 470 1.67 10.18 15.96
CA ILE A 470 1.20 11.56 15.81
C ILE A 470 2.29 12.60 16.09
N ASP A 471 3.50 12.21 16.46
CA ASP A 471 4.61 13.13 16.73
C ASP A 471 4.99 13.96 15.49
N PHE A 472 5.14 15.27 15.68
CA PHE A 472 5.55 16.22 14.63
C PHE A 472 7.06 16.29 14.39
N ASN A 473 7.88 15.62 15.18
CA ASN A 473 9.34 15.70 15.11
C ASN A 473 10.01 14.39 14.69
N GLY A 474 9.24 13.30 14.58
CA GLY A 474 9.75 11.96 14.25
C GLY A 474 9.56 11.55 12.80
N ASN A 475 9.84 10.29 12.50
CA ASN A 475 9.50 9.65 11.22
C ASN A 475 7.99 9.33 11.20
N THR A 476 7.17 10.35 10.94
CA THR A 476 5.70 10.31 11.05
C THR A 476 5.02 11.01 9.88
N GLY A 477 3.76 10.69 9.66
CA GLY A 477 2.91 11.39 8.69
C GLY A 477 2.81 12.90 8.97
N PRO A 478 2.49 13.31 10.20
CA PRO A 478 2.41 14.73 10.57
C PRO A 478 3.68 15.54 10.31
N PHE A 479 4.87 14.95 10.47
CA PHE A 479 6.13 15.62 10.13
C PHE A 479 6.21 15.95 8.62
N ILE A 480 5.83 15.00 7.78
CA ILE A 480 5.81 15.19 6.33
C ILE A 480 4.75 16.22 5.94
N GLN A 481 3.54 16.09 6.47
CA GLN A 481 2.41 16.98 6.22
C GLN A 481 2.72 18.43 6.65
N TYR A 482 3.37 18.61 7.79
CA TYR A 482 3.77 19.93 8.26
C TYR A 482 4.84 20.56 7.35
N THR A 483 5.80 19.78 6.86
CA THR A 483 6.80 20.28 5.90
C THR A 483 6.13 20.68 4.58
N TYR A 484 5.19 19.88 4.08
CA TYR A 484 4.40 20.24 2.90
C TYR A 484 3.65 21.57 3.11
N ALA A 485 2.90 21.72 4.19
CA ALA A 485 2.15 22.94 4.51
C ALA A 485 3.06 24.16 4.63
N ARG A 486 4.26 23.99 5.21
CA ARG A 486 5.31 25.02 5.26
C ARG A 486 5.72 25.49 3.86
N ILE A 487 5.98 24.55 2.95
CA ILE A 487 6.35 24.88 1.57
C ILE A 487 5.20 25.64 0.90
N ARG A 488 3.96 25.17 1.06
CA ARG A 488 2.78 25.85 0.49
C ARG A 488 2.64 27.28 1.04
N SER A 489 2.98 27.51 2.31
CA SER A 489 3.01 28.85 2.90
C SER A 489 4.07 29.75 2.26
N ILE A 490 5.27 29.20 2.00
CA ILE A 490 6.35 29.94 1.32
C ILE A 490 5.92 30.37 -0.08
N LEU A 491 5.32 29.46 -0.85
CA LEU A 491 4.86 29.72 -2.21
C LEU A 491 3.73 30.78 -2.24
N ARG A 492 2.78 30.73 -1.28
CA ARG A 492 1.74 31.77 -1.14
C ARG A 492 2.34 33.14 -0.84
N LYS A 493 3.26 33.22 0.11
CA LYS A 493 3.94 34.47 0.46
C LYS A 493 4.76 35.03 -0.70
N ALA A 494 5.37 34.16 -1.52
CA ALA A 494 6.04 34.60 -2.75
C ALA A 494 5.05 35.25 -3.72
N ALA A 495 3.89 34.60 -3.95
CA ALA A 495 2.84 35.14 -4.82
C ALA A 495 2.26 36.47 -4.31
N GLU A 496 2.04 36.62 -3.01
CA GLU A 496 1.61 37.87 -2.36
C GLU A 496 2.63 39.01 -2.54
N GLN A 497 3.93 38.69 -2.65
CA GLN A 497 4.99 39.63 -2.96
C GLN A 497 5.20 39.85 -4.46
N GLY A 498 4.35 39.25 -5.32
CA GLY A 498 4.45 39.37 -6.78
C GLY A 498 5.60 38.55 -7.39
N ILE A 499 6.18 37.58 -6.62
CA ILE A 499 7.26 36.73 -7.09
C ILE A 499 6.64 35.45 -7.69
N ALA A 500 6.81 35.28 -9.01
CA ALA A 500 6.35 34.09 -9.73
C ALA A 500 7.53 33.21 -10.15
N ILE A 501 7.31 31.91 -10.19
CA ILE A 501 8.26 30.97 -10.79
C ILE A 501 8.12 31.09 -12.31
N PRO A 502 9.18 31.49 -13.04
CA PRO A 502 9.09 31.64 -14.48
C PRO A 502 8.96 30.29 -15.20
N ALA A 503 8.34 30.29 -16.39
CA ALA A 503 8.20 29.07 -17.19
C ALA A 503 9.56 28.47 -17.62
N GLN A 504 10.59 29.33 -17.75
CA GLN A 504 11.97 28.92 -17.97
C GLN A 504 12.81 29.42 -16.82
N LEU A 505 13.46 28.50 -16.10
CA LEU A 505 14.34 28.83 -14.99
C LEU A 505 15.68 29.38 -15.50
N PRO A 506 16.29 30.35 -14.78
CA PRO A 506 17.63 30.84 -15.11
C PRO A 506 18.66 29.72 -14.90
N THR A 507 19.45 29.42 -15.94
CA THR A 507 20.39 28.28 -15.94
C THR A 507 21.80 28.67 -15.55
N HIS A 508 22.18 29.95 -15.68
CA HIS A 508 23.52 30.45 -15.37
C HIS A 508 23.62 30.88 -13.89
N ILE A 509 23.33 29.96 -12.98
CA ILE A 509 23.45 30.20 -11.54
C ILE A 509 24.36 29.17 -10.90
N ALA A 510 25.01 29.55 -9.81
CA ALA A 510 25.75 28.61 -8.98
C ALA A 510 24.79 27.91 -8.00
N LEU A 511 24.62 26.62 -8.15
CA LEU A 511 23.88 25.80 -7.20
C LEU A 511 24.81 25.35 -6.07
N SER A 512 24.32 25.39 -4.83
CA SER A 512 24.99 24.78 -3.69
C SER A 512 24.90 23.25 -3.73
N GLU A 513 25.77 22.57 -3.00
CA GLU A 513 25.74 21.10 -2.88
C GLU A 513 24.38 20.60 -2.35
N LYS A 514 23.74 21.34 -1.43
CA LYS A 514 22.43 20.98 -0.89
C LYS A 514 21.31 21.12 -1.91
N GLU A 515 21.36 22.13 -2.79
CA GLU A 515 20.40 22.28 -3.88
C GLU A 515 20.56 21.15 -4.89
N ILE A 516 21.79 20.78 -5.25
CA ILE A 516 22.07 19.65 -6.16
C ILE A 516 21.61 18.33 -5.51
N SER A 517 21.90 18.12 -4.23
CA SER A 517 21.47 16.92 -3.49
C SER A 517 19.95 16.74 -3.51
N LEU A 518 19.19 17.82 -3.25
CA LEU A 518 17.73 17.78 -3.34
C LEU A 518 17.22 17.47 -4.77
N ILE A 519 17.84 18.04 -5.80
CA ILE A 519 17.47 17.73 -7.20
C ILE A 519 17.74 16.26 -7.53
N LEU A 520 18.86 15.71 -7.06
CA LEU A 520 19.19 14.29 -7.20
C LEU A 520 18.18 13.41 -6.46
N HIS A 521 17.79 13.81 -5.24
CA HIS A 521 16.77 13.10 -4.48
C HIS A 521 15.44 13.10 -5.23
N LEU A 522 14.97 14.25 -5.70
CA LEU A 522 13.76 14.36 -6.51
C LEU A 522 13.80 13.46 -7.75
N LYS A 523 14.93 13.42 -8.46
CA LYS A 523 15.14 12.52 -9.61
C LYS A 523 14.94 11.05 -9.24
N GLY A 524 15.29 10.66 -8.01
CA GLY A 524 15.15 9.29 -7.49
C GLY A 524 13.70 8.80 -7.37
N PHE A 525 12.72 9.71 -7.33
CA PHE A 525 11.32 9.35 -7.12
C PHE A 525 10.78 8.35 -8.14
N ALA A 526 11.04 8.57 -9.42
CA ALA A 526 10.58 7.66 -10.49
C ALA A 526 11.14 6.23 -10.34
N GLN A 527 12.37 6.10 -9.85
CA GLN A 527 12.97 4.79 -9.57
C GLN A 527 12.34 4.15 -8.33
N THR A 528 12.08 4.94 -7.28
CA THR A 528 11.43 4.47 -6.06
C THR A 528 10.02 3.94 -6.34
N VAL A 529 9.23 4.65 -7.16
CA VAL A 529 7.88 4.19 -7.57
C VAL A 529 7.96 2.87 -8.33
N ARG A 530 8.90 2.73 -9.28
CA ARG A 530 9.10 1.47 -10.01
C ARG A 530 9.49 0.33 -9.08
N GLN A 531 10.44 0.56 -8.19
CA GLN A 531 10.90 -0.44 -7.23
C GLN A 531 9.78 -0.88 -6.30
N ALA A 532 8.98 0.08 -5.80
CA ALA A 532 7.82 -0.22 -4.95
C ALA A 532 6.80 -1.13 -5.68
N GLY A 533 6.59 -0.92 -6.98
CA GLY A 533 5.71 -1.77 -7.80
C GLY A 533 6.30 -3.16 -8.06
N GLN A 534 7.58 -3.25 -8.36
CA GLN A 534 8.26 -4.52 -8.63
C GLN A 534 8.33 -5.41 -7.38
N ASP A 535 8.61 -4.83 -6.22
CA ASP A 535 8.76 -5.54 -4.96
C ASP A 535 7.44 -5.66 -4.18
N TYR A 536 6.35 -5.09 -4.71
CA TYR A 536 5.07 -4.94 -3.98
C TYR A 536 5.27 -4.29 -2.60
N ASN A 537 6.07 -3.23 -2.51
CA ASN A 537 6.48 -2.65 -1.23
C ASN A 537 6.20 -1.15 -1.11
N PRO A 538 4.99 -0.75 -0.68
CA PRO A 538 4.65 0.65 -0.48
C PRO A 538 5.52 1.39 0.55
N SER A 539 6.19 0.66 1.47
CA SER A 539 7.03 1.29 2.49
C SER A 539 8.25 2.03 1.90
N CYS A 540 8.68 1.64 0.69
CA CYS A 540 9.73 2.38 -0.04
C CYS A 540 9.31 3.83 -0.30
N ILE A 541 8.04 4.05 -0.67
CA ILE A 541 7.48 5.40 -0.91
C ILE A 541 7.41 6.20 0.39
N ALA A 542 6.93 5.58 1.47
CA ALA A 542 6.84 6.24 2.78
C ALA A 542 8.20 6.74 3.26
N ASN A 543 9.20 5.87 3.24
CA ASN A 543 10.56 6.20 3.67
C ASN A 543 11.21 7.23 2.74
N TYR A 544 10.98 7.14 1.44
CA TYR A 544 11.44 8.14 0.47
C TYR A 544 10.89 9.54 0.78
N CYS A 545 9.57 9.67 1.01
CA CYS A 545 8.95 10.94 1.37
C CYS A 545 9.54 11.52 2.66
N TYR A 546 9.79 10.70 3.66
CA TYR A 546 10.41 11.14 4.92
C TYR A 546 11.83 11.68 4.71
N GLU A 547 12.69 10.94 4.00
CA GLU A 547 14.07 11.39 3.75
C GLU A 547 14.10 12.66 2.90
N LEU A 548 13.22 12.78 1.89
CA LEU A 548 13.11 13.99 1.08
C LEU A 548 12.74 15.22 1.91
N VAL A 549 11.72 15.13 2.78
CA VAL A 549 11.33 16.28 3.60
C VAL A 549 12.34 16.61 4.70
N LYS A 550 13.05 15.61 5.21
CA LYS A 550 14.14 15.79 6.18
C LYS A 550 15.29 16.57 5.54
N GLU A 551 15.69 16.19 4.33
CA GLU A 551 16.71 16.90 3.57
C GLU A 551 16.26 18.32 3.21
N TYR A 552 15.00 18.50 2.78
CA TYR A 552 14.43 19.81 2.53
C TYR A 552 14.43 20.71 3.78
N ASN A 553 14.10 20.18 4.95
CA ASN A 553 14.12 20.95 6.20
C ASN A 553 15.53 21.42 6.56
N GLN A 554 16.59 20.64 6.27
CA GLN A 554 17.99 21.07 6.43
C GLN A 554 18.34 22.18 5.44
N PHE A 555 17.94 22.06 4.18
CA PHE A 555 18.09 23.10 3.17
C PHE A 555 17.38 24.39 3.60
N TYR A 556 16.12 24.30 4.02
CA TYR A 556 15.32 25.45 4.46
C TYR A 556 15.90 26.16 5.68
N HIS A 557 16.52 25.41 6.59
CA HIS A 557 17.21 25.99 7.75
C HIS A 557 18.44 26.81 7.34
N ASP A 558 19.20 26.33 6.36
CA ASP A 558 20.50 26.94 5.99
C ASP A 558 20.34 28.06 4.95
N PHE A 559 19.29 28.04 4.16
CA PHE A 559 19.06 28.99 3.08
C PHE A 559 17.73 29.73 3.26
N SER A 560 17.81 31.05 3.29
CA SER A 560 16.63 31.90 3.23
C SER A 560 16.11 31.95 1.80
N ILE A 561 14.86 31.52 1.55
CA ILE A 561 14.28 31.50 0.20
C ILE A 561 13.77 32.90 -0.19
N LEU A 562 12.83 33.46 0.58
CA LEU A 562 12.19 34.75 0.25
C LEU A 562 13.10 35.96 0.48
N ARG A 563 14.12 35.85 1.34
CA ARG A 563 15.08 36.92 1.64
C ARG A 563 16.38 36.80 0.84
N GLU A 564 16.44 35.85 -0.09
CA GLU A 564 17.60 35.74 -0.99
C GLU A 564 17.69 37.01 -1.84
N PRO A 565 18.86 37.71 -1.82
CA PRO A 565 19.00 38.96 -2.56
C PRO A 565 19.12 38.77 -4.07
N ASP A 566 19.64 37.64 -4.53
CA ASP A 566 19.71 37.31 -5.95
C ASP A 566 18.37 36.77 -6.43
N GLU A 567 17.68 37.53 -7.29
CA GLU A 567 16.37 37.18 -7.82
C GLU A 567 16.40 35.88 -8.65
N GLN A 568 17.50 35.56 -9.34
CA GLN A 568 17.62 34.34 -10.12
C GLN A 568 17.74 33.11 -9.20
N VAL A 569 18.55 33.22 -8.15
CA VAL A 569 18.68 32.16 -7.14
C VAL A 569 17.37 31.98 -6.38
N LYS A 570 16.69 33.08 -6.03
CA LYS A 570 15.39 33.06 -5.34
C LYS A 570 14.33 32.26 -6.13
N VAL A 571 14.15 32.53 -7.42
CA VAL A 571 13.16 31.81 -8.22
C VAL A 571 13.51 30.34 -8.41
N VAL A 572 14.78 29.97 -8.48
CA VAL A 572 15.20 28.58 -8.55
C VAL A 572 14.94 27.84 -7.22
N ARG A 573 15.17 28.47 -6.07
CA ARG A 573 14.83 27.91 -4.75
C ARG A 573 13.32 27.78 -4.55
N LEU A 574 12.53 28.71 -5.09
CA LEU A 574 11.06 28.57 -5.13
C LEU A 574 10.63 27.40 -6.00
N ALA A 575 11.22 27.24 -7.20
CA ALA A 575 10.95 26.10 -8.07
C ALA A 575 11.35 24.77 -7.42
N LEU A 576 12.49 24.72 -6.73
CA LEU A 576 12.94 23.55 -5.97
C LEU A 576 11.93 23.20 -4.85
N SER A 577 11.48 24.21 -4.10
CA SER A 577 10.46 24.01 -3.06
C SER A 577 9.14 23.51 -3.65
N ALA A 578 8.71 24.07 -4.78
CA ALA A 578 7.51 23.62 -5.49
C ALA A 578 7.64 22.16 -5.95
N ALA A 579 8.77 21.78 -6.54
CA ALA A 579 9.05 20.41 -6.95
C ALA A 579 9.04 19.43 -5.76
N VAL A 580 9.64 19.80 -4.62
CA VAL A 580 9.58 18.99 -3.39
C VAL A 580 8.15 18.81 -2.92
N SER A 581 7.34 19.88 -2.86
CA SER A 581 5.95 19.78 -2.43
C SER A 581 5.13 18.89 -3.37
N GLN A 582 5.33 18.98 -4.68
CA GLN A 582 4.66 18.14 -5.67
C GLN A 582 5.01 16.65 -5.51
N VAL A 583 6.29 16.33 -5.41
CA VAL A 583 6.74 14.93 -5.23
C VAL A 583 6.26 14.36 -3.90
N VAL A 584 6.28 15.15 -2.81
CA VAL A 584 5.71 14.74 -1.53
C VAL A 584 4.22 14.47 -1.64
N LYS A 585 3.45 15.35 -2.31
CA LYS A 585 2.02 15.15 -2.53
C LYS A 585 1.75 13.88 -3.33
N ASN A 586 2.52 13.65 -4.39
CA ASN A 586 2.41 12.46 -5.23
C ASN A 586 2.75 11.19 -4.41
N GLY A 587 3.86 11.18 -3.70
CA GLY A 587 4.27 10.03 -2.89
C GLY A 587 3.29 9.72 -1.75
N MET A 588 2.83 10.73 -1.02
CA MET A 588 1.82 10.56 0.03
C MET A 588 0.48 10.12 -0.56
N GLY A 589 0.11 10.62 -1.74
CA GLY A 589 -1.09 10.21 -2.48
C GLY A 589 -1.07 8.71 -2.84
N LEU A 590 0.09 8.16 -3.23
CA LEU A 590 0.25 6.72 -3.47
C LEU A 590 -0.04 5.88 -2.21
N LEU A 591 0.22 6.43 -1.04
CA LEU A 591 -0.10 5.81 0.25
C LEU A 591 -1.55 6.07 0.69
N GLY A 592 -2.35 6.79 -0.10
CA GLY A 592 -3.69 7.23 0.28
C GLY A 592 -3.69 8.25 1.41
N ILE A 593 -2.62 9.03 1.57
CA ILE A 593 -2.45 10.05 2.61
C ILE A 593 -2.60 11.43 1.98
N GLU A 594 -3.55 12.19 2.50
CA GLU A 594 -3.76 13.58 2.13
C GLU A 594 -2.73 14.49 2.81
N VAL A 595 -2.39 15.60 2.15
CA VAL A 595 -1.49 16.62 2.70
C VAL A 595 -2.22 17.97 2.72
N PRO A 596 -2.27 18.66 3.88
CA PRO A 596 -3.04 19.90 4.02
C PRO A 596 -2.28 21.09 3.44
N GLU A 597 -2.99 22.02 2.79
CA GLU A 597 -2.40 23.25 2.27
C GLU A 597 -1.96 24.21 3.39
N ARG A 598 -2.57 24.12 4.56
CA ARG A 598 -2.31 24.93 5.76
C ARG A 598 -2.29 24.04 6.98
N MET A 599 -1.42 24.34 7.93
CA MET A 599 -1.29 23.56 9.17
C MET A 599 -0.63 24.36 10.28
#